data_0290888692079c2e1903985fe23a820c
#
_entry.id   0290888692079c2e1903985fe23a820c
#
_cell.length_a   1.000
_cell.length_b   1.000
_cell.length_c   1.000
_cell.angle_alpha   90.00
_cell.angle_beta   90.00
_cell.angle_gamma   90.00
#
_symmetry.space_group_name_H-M   'P 1'
#
loop_
_entity.id
_entity.type
_entity.pdbx_description
1 polymer ?
#
loop_
_entity_poly.entity_id
_entity_poly.type
_entity_poly.pdbx_seq_one_letter_code
_entity_poly.pdbx_strand_id
1 'polypeptide(L)'
;MRKYIPLALFIFSWPVWSADINGRVIRVIDGDTIEIMVAREPVRVRLANIDAPERKQNYGRWSTGIMKSLVAGKAVTVTYTHRDRYGRILGQVYGPDGMNINQFMVRAGAARVYEQYNTDPVLPVLQDEARQQKRGLWSHGEPVPPWIWRHHHK
;
A
#
# COMPACT_ATOMS: atom_id res chain seq x y z
N MET A 1 15.64 -24.03 53.37
CA MET A 1 15.54 -24.30 51.91
C MET A 1 14.52 -23.33 51.29
N ARG A 2 14.99 -22.37 50.51
CA ARG A 2 14.11 -21.45 49.80
C ARG A 2 13.64 -22.11 48.50
N LYS A 3 12.35 -22.40 48.41
CA LYS A 3 11.74 -22.90 47.19
C LYS A 3 11.51 -21.72 46.21
N TYR A 4 12.27 -21.67 45.11
CA TYR A 4 12.02 -20.74 44.02
C TYR A 4 10.86 -21.29 43.19
N ILE A 5 9.74 -20.59 43.15
CA ILE A 5 8.64 -20.87 42.24
C ILE A 5 8.95 -20.11 40.91
N PRO A 6 9.13 -20.81 39.77
CA PRO A 6 9.33 -20.10 38.53
C PRO A 6 8.01 -19.42 38.14
N LEU A 7 8.06 -18.10 38.02
CA LEU A 7 6.98 -17.29 37.50
C LEU A 7 6.95 -17.53 35.97
N ALA A 8 6.04 -18.39 35.51
CA ALA A 8 5.80 -18.59 34.09
C ALA A 8 5.09 -17.36 33.54
N LEU A 9 5.82 -16.55 32.75
CA LEU A 9 5.25 -15.44 32.03
C LEU A 9 4.44 -16.00 30.86
N PHE A 10 3.13 -16.09 31.00
CA PHE A 10 2.22 -16.36 29.89
C PHE A 10 2.15 -15.12 29.00
N ILE A 11 2.89 -15.13 27.88
CA ILE A 11 2.73 -14.14 26.82
C ILE A 11 1.42 -14.48 26.09
N PHE A 12 0.35 -13.79 26.43
CA PHE A 12 -0.88 -13.83 25.68
C PHE A 12 -0.66 -13.07 24.36
N SER A 13 -0.33 -13.78 23.29
CA SER A 13 -0.41 -13.23 21.95
C SER A 13 -1.88 -13.18 21.54
N TRP A 14 -2.43 -11.99 21.49
CA TRP A 14 -3.77 -11.77 20.96
C TRP A 14 -3.73 -11.96 19.45
N PRO A 15 -4.65 -12.76 18.86
CA PRO A 15 -4.68 -12.89 17.42
C PRO A 15 -5.04 -11.54 16.79
N VAL A 16 -4.16 -11.03 15.94
CA VAL A 16 -4.48 -9.87 15.08
C VAL A 16 -5.42 -10.38 14.00
N TRP A 17 -6.68 -10.00 14.07
CA TRP A 17 -7.67 -10.40 13.08
C TRP A 17 -7.50 -9.53 11.85
N SER A 18 -7.12 -10.16 10.73
CA SER A 18 -7.20 -9.57 9.40
C SER A 18 -8.64 -9.69 8.91
N ALA A 19 -9.16 -8.62 8.31
CA ALA A 19 -10.48 -8.62 7.69
C ALA A 19 -10.35 -8.44 6.19
N ASP A 20 -11.21 -9.12 5.43
CA ASP A 20 -11.31 -8.98 3.99
C ASP A 20 -12.60 -8.30 3.62
N ILE A 21 -12.52 -7.33 2.72
CA ILE A 21 -13.67 -6.72 2.08
C ILE A 21 -13.55 -6.81 0.56
N ASN A 22 -14.69 -6.92 -0.08
CA ASN A 22 -14.79 -6.94 -1.55
C ASN A 22 -15.60 -5.75 -2.02
N GLY A 23 -15.18 -5.14 -3.10
CA GLY A 23 -15.90 -4.03 -3.70
C GLY A 23 -15.42 -3.73 -5.10
N ARG A 24 -16.26 -3.00 -5.84
CA ARG A 24 -15.91 -2.47 -7.15
C ARG A 24 -15.21 -1.13 -6.99
N VAL A 25 -14.10 -0.95 -7.66
CA VAL A 25 -13.39 0.34 -7.68
C VAL A 25 -14.22 1.36 -8.44
N ILE A 26 -14.67 2.40 -7.74
CA ILE A 26 -15.48 3.50 -8.29
C ILE A 26 -14.64 4.75 -8.59
N ARG A 27 -13.49 4.88 -7.95
CA ARG A 27 -12.57 6.00 -8.19
C ARG A 27 -11.13 5.62 -7.87
N VAL A 28 -10.21 6.05 -8.71
CA VAL A 28 -8.78 6.05 -8.43
C VAL A 28 -8.36 7.48 -8.12
N ILE A 29 -7.87 7.71 -6.91
CA ILE A 29 -7.49 9.04 -6.43
C ILE A 29 -6.08 9.37 -6.89
N ASP A 30 -5.15 8.44 -6.64
CA ASP A 30 -3.76 8.49 -7.09
C ASP A 30 -3.16 7.07 -7.13
N GLY A 31 -1.85 6.95 -7.26
CA GLY A 31 -1.17 5.65 -7.40
C GLY A 31 -1.19 4.74 -6.18
N ASP A 32 -1.67 5.21 -5.02
CA ASP A 32 -1.74 4.42 -3.80
C ASP A 32 -3.07 4.55 -3.05
N THR A 33 -4.06 5.22 -3.63
CA THR A 33 -5.35 5.46 -2.98
C THR A 33 -6.49 5.26 -3.96
N ILE A 34 -7.41 4.39 -3.60
CA ILE A 34 -8.62 4.07 -4.37
C ILE A 34 -9.86 4.21 -3.50
N GLU A 35 -11.01 4.27 -4.14
CA GLU A 35 -12.31 4.23 -3.48
C GLU A 35 -13.12 3.09 -4.07
N ILE A 36 -13.64 2.23 -3.20
CA ILE A 36 -14.42 1.05 -3.58
C ILE A 36 -15.83 1.16 -3.02
N MET A 37 -16.79 0.55 -3.70
CA MET A 37 -18.17 0.44 -3.22
C MET A 37 -18.35 -0.85 -2.45
N VAL A 38 -18.68 -0.76 -1.16
CA VAL A 38 -18.94 -1.89 -0.28
C VAL A 38 -20.33 -1.74 0.32
N ALA A 39 -21.25 -2.66 0.03
CA ALA A 39 -22.62 -2.62 0.56
C ALA A 39 -23.31 -1.24 0.39
N ARG A 40 -23.17 -0.63 -0.77
CA ARG A 40 -23.70 0.71 -1.14
C ARG A 40 -23.04 1.89 -0.45
N GLU A 41 -21.93 1.68 0.25
CA GLU A 41 -21.15 2.73 0.89
C GLU A 41 -19.77 2.86 0.21
N PRO A 42 -19.32 4.08 -0.12
CA PRO A 42 -17.99 4.29 -0.62
C PRO A 42 -16.96 4.15 0.52
N VAL A 43 -15.96 3.32 0.29
CA VAL A 43 -14.86 3.08 1.25
C VAL A 43 -13.54 3.48 0.61
N ARG A 44 -12.81 4.37 1.27
CA ARG A 44 -11.50 4.79 0.82
C ARG A 44 -10.43 3.84 1.34
N VAL A 45 -9.61 3.35 0.41
CA VAL A 45 -8.53 2.41 0.68
C VAL A 45 -7.20 3.06 0.33
N ARG A 46 -6.30 3.13 1.30
CA ARG A 46 -4.89 3.48 1.14
C ARG A 46 -4.09 2.19 1.06
N LEU A 47 -3.37 1.96 -0.04
CA LEU A 47 -2.53 0.78 -0.18
C LEU A 47 -1.40 0.83 0.84
N ALA A 48 -1.26 -0.23 1.63
CA ALA A 48 -0.27 -0.33 2.70
C ALA A 48 1.15 -0.48 2.14
N ASN A 49 2.13 -0.02 2.91
CA ASN A 49 3.56 -0.23 2.69
C ASN A 49 4.18 0.50 1.48
N ILE A 50 3.38 1.19 0.69
CA ILE A 50 3.84 1.92 -0.50
C ILE A 50 3.48 3.40 -0.41
N ASP A 51 4.21 4.22 -1.15
CA ASP A 51 3.91 5.65 -1.31
C ASP A 51 4.12 6.05 -2.77
N ALA A 52 3.04 6.43 -3.42
CA ALA A 52 3.06 6.87 -4.81
C ALA A 52 3.31 8.38 -4.91
N PRO A 53 3.89 8.84 -6.02
CA PRO A 53 4.05 10.28 -6.24
C PRO A 53 2.69 10.97 -6.28
N GLU A 54 2.64 12.16 -5.69
CA GLU A 54 1.47 13.02 -5.71
C GLU A 54 1.11 13.40 -7.15
N ARG A 55 -0.17 13.67 -7.43
CA ARG A 55 -0.63 13.95 -8.80
C ARG A 55 0.12 15.09 -9.49
N LYS A 56 0.58 16.09 -8.71
CA LYS A 56 1.36 17.23 -9.22
C LYS A 56 2.87 16.98 -9.22
N GLN A 57 3.32 15.92 -8.59
CA GLN A 57 4.72 15.50 -8.59
C GLN A 57 5.07 14.84 -9.93
N ASN A 58 6.36 14.85 -10.30
CA ASN A 58 6.85 14.09 -11.44
C ASN A 58 6.41 12.63 -11.33
N TYR A 59 5.95 12.06 -12.45
CA TYR A 59 5.35 10.73 -12.54
C TYR A 59 4.01 10.53 -11.81
N GLY A 60 3.46 11.54 -11.13
CA GLY A 60 2.22 11.41 -10.37
C GLY A 60 1.02 11.02 -11.24
N ARG A 61 0.86 11.68 -12.39
CA ARG A 61 -0.19 11.33 -13.35
C ARG A 61 0.00 9.97 -13.97
N TRP A 62 1.25 9.61 -14.28
CA TRP A 62 1.59 8.30 -14.84
C TRP A 62 1.30 7.20 -13.82
N SER A 63 1.74 7.34 -12.57
CA SER A 63 1.44 6.40 -11.48
C SER A 63 -0.07 6.21 -11.29
N THR A 64 -0.84 7.30 -11.27
CA THR A 64 -2.31 7.24 -11.21
C THR A 64 -2.89 6.50 -12.42
N GLY A 65 -2.33 6.70 -13.61
CA GLY A 65 -2.72 6.00 -14.83
C GLY A 65 -2.47 4.49 -14.75
N ILE A 66 -1.33 4.06 -14.19
CA ILE A 66 -1.03 2.65 -13.95
C ILE A 66 -2.08 2.06 -13.00
N MET A 67 -2.37 2.70 -11.88
CA MET A 67 -3.40 2.24 -10.95
C MET A 67 -4.77 2.11 -11.65
N LYS A 68 -5.16 3.10 -12.44
CA LYS A 68 -6.41 3.05 -13.21
C LYS A 68 -6.46 1.86 -14.16
N SER A 69 -5.37 1.59 -14.87
CA SER A 69 -5.31 0.45 -15.83
C SER A 69 -5.47 -0.90 -15.11
N LEU A 70 -5.04 -0.99 -13.87
CA LEU A 70 -5.10 -2.23 -13.10
C LEU A 70 -6.49 -2.49 -12.49
N VAL A 71 -7.13 -1.47 -11.94
CA VAL A 71 -8.27 -1.67 -11.04
C VAL A 71 -9.52 -0.85 -11.37
N ALA A 72 -9.46 0.18 -12.20
CA ALA A 72 -10.61 1.07 -12.43
C ALA A 72 -11.85 0.28 -12.92
N GLY A 73 -12.97 0.43 -12.22
CA GLY A 73 -14.22 -0.25 -12.53
C GLY A 73 -14.22 -1.76 -12.26
N LYS A 74 -13.14 -2.32 -11.73
CA LYS A 74 -13.02 -3.76 -11.47
C LYS A 74 -13.35 -4.09 -10.01
N ALA A 75 -13.75 -5.35 -9.78
CA ALA A 75 -13.90 -5.90 -8.44
C ALA A 75 -12.52 -6.21 -7.86
N VAL A 76 -12.29 -5.79 -6.61
CA VAL A 76 -11.05 -6.06 -5.88
C VAL A 76 -11.37 -6.64 -4.50
N THR A 77 -10.39 -7.34 -3.95
CA THR A 77 -10.41 -7.80 -2.55
C THR A 77 -9.37 -6.99 -1.78
N VAL A 78 -9.74 -6.49 -0.61
CA VAL A 78 -8.85 -5.73 0.27
C VAL A 78 -8.72 -6.44 1.60
N THR A 79 -7.49 -6.86 1.94
CA THR A 79 -7.15 -7.41 3.26
C THR A 79 -6.57 -6.29 4.12
N TYR A 80 -7.14 -6.07 5.30
CA TYR A 80 -6.70 -4.98 6.19
C TYR A 80 -6.79 -5.37 7.66
N THR A 81 -6.02 -4.68 8.51
CA THR A 81 -5.99 -4.87 9.96
C THR A 81 -6.45 -3.63 10.73
N HIS A 82 -6.39 -2.45 10.12
CA HIS A 82 -6.73 -1.20 10.80
C HIS A 82 -7.14 -0.10 9.80
N ARG A 83 -7.73 0.96 10.34
CA ARG A 83 -7.99 2.22 9.65
C ARG A 83 -6.99 3.27 10.11
N ASP A 84 -6.63 4.18 9.22
CA ASP A 84 -5.79 5.31 9.62
C ASP A 84 -6.62 6.42 10.32
N ARG A 85 -5.92 7.45 10.78
CA ARG A 85 -6.55 8.60 11.46
C ARG A 85 -7.54 9.39 10.60
N TYR A 86 -7.52 9.19 9.29
CA TYR A 86 -8.43 9.82 8.33
C TYR A 86 -9.61 8.92 7.95
N GLY A 87 -9.75 7.78 8.61
CA GLY A 87 -10.81 6.81 8.35
C GLY A 87 -10.60 5.95 7.11
N ARG A 88 -9.44 6.04 6.44
CA ARG A 88 -9.11 5.17 5.31
C ARG A 88 -8.73 3.78 5.81
N ILE A 89 -9.16 2.77 5.09
CA ILE A 89 -8.65 1.40 5.28
C ILE A 89 -7.21 1.36 4.76
N LEU A 90 -6.30 0.86 5.58
CA LEU A 90 -4.92 0.64 5.21
C LEU A 90 -4.73 -0.86 4.92
N GLY A 91 -4.55 -1.24 3.66
CA GLY A 91 -4.62 -2.66 3.29
C GLY A 91 -3.84 -3.06 2.05
N GLN A 92 -3.86 -4.39 1.84
CA GLN A 92 -3.39 -5.04 0.62
C GLN A 92 -4.55 -5.15 -0.36
N VAL A 93 -4.36 -4.73 -1.58
CA VAL A 93 -5.36 -4.78 -2.64
C VAL A 93 -5.01 -5.89 -3.63
N TYR A 94 -5.98 -6.76 -3.89
CA TYR A 94 -5.86 -7.85 -4.86
C TYR A 94 -6.83 -7.61 -6.01
N GLY A 95 -6.34 -7.70 -7.24
CA GLY A 95 -7.15 -7.61 -8.45
C GLY A 95 -8.04 -8.84 -8.66
N PRO A 96 -8.90 -8.83 -9.72
CA PRO A 96 -9.81 -9.92 -10.02
C PRO A 96 -9.12 -11.28 -10.27
N ASP A 97 -7.88 -11.23 -10.73
CA ASP A 97 -7.00 -12.38 -10.99
C ASP A 97 -6.16 -12.80 -9.77
N GLY A 98 -6.35 -12.16 -8.62
CA GLY A 98 -5.59 -12.41 -7.39
C GLY A 98 -4.22 -11.71 -7.35
N MET A 99 -3.87 -10.89 -8.33
CA MET A 99 -2.61 -10.15 -8.35
C MET A 99 -2.55 -9.13 -7.20
N ASN A 100 -1.45 -9.13 -6.45
CA ASN A 100 -1.19 -8.14 -5.41
C ASN A 100 -0.83 -6.79 -6.06
N ILE A 101 -1.75 -5.84 -5.98
CA ILE A 101 -1.61 -4.51 -6.60
C ILE A 101 -0.53 -3.68 -5.91
N ASN A 102 -0.41 -3.76 -4.58
CA ASN A 102 0.64 -3.06 -3.83
C ASN A 102 2.03 -3.45 -4.37
N GLN A 103 2.28 -4.74 -4.53
CA GLN A 103 3.53 -5.26 -5.07
C GLN A 103 3.74 -4.88 -6.53
N PHE A 104 2.68 -4.95 -7.34
CA PHE A 104 2.77 -4.56 -8.74
C PHE A 104 3.20 -3.10 -8.92
N MET A 105 2.63 -2.18 -8.14
CA MET A 105 2.96 -0.75 -8.21
C MET A 105 4.45 -0.50 -7.93
N VAL A 106 5.03 -1.21 -6.98
CA VAL A 106 6.48 -1.11 -6.68
C VAL A 106 7.31 -1.74 -7.79
N ARG A 107 6.94 -2.94 -8.26
CA ARG A 107 7.65 -3.63 -9.35
C ARG A 107 7.68 -2.81 -10.63
N ALA A 108 6.58 -2.15 -10.97
CA ALA A 108 6.47 -1.30 -12.14
C ALA A 108 7.23 0.04 -12.01
N GLY A 109 7.76 0.35 -10.83
CA GLY A 109 8.33 1.65 -10.53
C GLY A 109 7.30 2.78 -10.47
N ALA A 110 6.03 2.45 -10.21
CA ALA A 110 4.94 3.41 -10.09
C ALA A 110 4.73 3.93 -8.67
N ALA A 111 5.31 3.26 -7.68
CA ALA A 111 5.33 3.68 -6.28
C ALA A 111 6.65 3.28 -5.63
N ARG A 112 7.01 3.97 -4.55
CA ARG A 112 8.13 3.59 -3.69
C ARG A 112 7.64 2.73 -2.53
N VAL A 113 8.54 1.94 -1.96
CA VAL A 113 8.34 1.38 -0.62
C VAL A 113 8.31 2.53 0.38
N TYR A 114 7.29 2.54 1.24
CA TYR A 114 7.24 3.49 2.36
C TYR A 114 8.04 2.89 3.52
N GLU A 115 9.36 3.06 3.46
CA GLU A 115 10.32 2.34 4.31
C GLU A 115 10.00 2.43 5.80
N GLN A 116 9.59 3.61 6.26
CA GLN A 116 9.26 3.87 7.67
C GLN A 116 8.13 2.97 8.20
N TYR A 117 7.19 2.57 7.34
CA TYR A 117 5.99 1.80 7.72
C TYR A 117 5.94 0.42 7.08
N ASN A 118 6.96 0.05 6.28
CA ASN A 118 6.93 -1.21 5.54
C ASN A 118 7.03 -2.43 6.45
N THR A 119 6.11 -3.37 6.26
CA THR A 119 6.08 -4.68 6.90
C THR A 119 6.15 -5.84 5.90
N ASP A 120 6.21 -5.55 4.60
CA ASP A 120 6.30 -6.57 3.54
C ASP A 120 7.75 -6.73 3.09
N PRO A 121 8.40 -7.88 3.38
CA PRO A 121 9.80 -8.11 3.02
C PRO A 121 10.04 -8.26 1.51
N VAL A 122 8.99 -8.48 0.73
CA VAL A 122 9.08 -8.61 -0.74
C VAL A 122 9.25 -7.25 -1.41
N LEU A 123 8.66 -6.20 -0.86
CA LEU A 123 8.66 -4.87 -1.50
C LEU A 123 10.05 -4.27 -1.72
N PRO A 124 11.01 -4.31 -0.77
CA PRO A 124 12.37 -3.82 -1.01
C PRO A 124 13.06 -4.52 -2.17
N VAL A 125 12.86 -5.81 -2.33
CA VAL A 125 13.42 -6.61 -3.44
C VAL A 125 12.85 -6.15 -4.77
N LEU A 126 11.54 -5.95 -4.86
CA LEU A 126 10.86 -5.45 -6.06
C LEU A 126 11.29 -4.02 -6.40
N GLN A 127 11.49 -3.17 -5.39
CA GLN A 127 11.98 -1.81 -5.60
C GLN A 127 13.40 -1.80 -6.15
N ASP A 128 14.30 -2.63 -5.60
CA ASP A 128 15.68 -2.75 -6.10
C ASP A 128 15.71 -3.24 -7.54
N GLU A 129 14.86 -4.20 -7.91
CA GLU A 129 14.70 -4.64 -9.29
C GLU A 129 14.23 -3.49 -10.20
N ALA A 130 13.20 -2.75 -9.81
CA ALA A 130 12.69 -1.61 -10.57
C ALA A 130 13.78 -0.53 -10.74
N ARG A 131 14.53 -0.27 -9.68
CA ARG A 131 15.65 0.69 -9.69
C ARG A 131 16.76 0.27 -10.65
N GLN A 132 17.20 -0.98 -10.61
CA GLN A 132 18.24 -1.52 -11.48
C GLN A 132 17.82 -1.48 -12.96
N GLN A 133 16.55 -1.78 -13.23
CA GLN A 133 15.98 -1.77 -14.58
C GLN A 133 15.47 -0.38 -15.02
N LYS A 134 15.66 0.64 -14.20
CA LYS A 134 15.24 2.03 -14.47
C LYS A 134 13.77 2.17 -14.88
N ARG A 135 12.90 1.41 -14.20
CA ARG A 135 11.45 1.44 -14.47
C ARG A 135 10.80 2.67 -13.83
N GLY A 136 9.89 3.30 -14.54
CA GLY A 136 9.02 4.35 -14.03
C GLY A 136 9.77 5.47 -13.30
N LEU A 137 9.54 5.61 -12.00
CA LEU A 137 10.18 6.60 -11.13
C LEU A 137 11.71 6.59 -11.21
N TRP A 138 12.32 5.43 -11.51
CA TRP A 138 13.76 5.20 -11.50
C TRP A 138 14.44 5.47 -12.84
N SER A 139 13.67 5.88 -13.86
CA SER A 139 14.19 6.05 -15.22
C SER A 139 15.19 7.20 -15.37
N HIS A 140 15.17 8.19 -14.49
CA HIS A 140 16.03 9.37 -14.52
C HIS A 140 16.82 9.55 -13.20
N GLY A 141 17.23 8.46 -12.55
CA GLY A 141 18.00 8.47 -11.31
C GLY A 141 17.11 8.36 -10.06
N GLU A 142 17.55 8.93 -8.94
CA GLU A 142 16.81 8.91 -7.69
C GLU A 142 15.69 9.96 -7.69
N PRO A 143 14.41 9.56 -7.65
CA PRO A 143 13.30 10.50 -7.57
C PRO A 143 13.18 11.07 -6.16
N VAL A 144 12.61 12.28 -6.05
CA VAL A 144 12.22 12.83 -4.74
C VAL A 144 11.13 11.94 -4.13
N PRO A 145 11.33 11.43 -2.90
CA PRO A 145 10.31 10.64 -2.25
C PRO A 145 9.01 11.43 -2.06
N PRO A 146 7.82 10.81 -2.22
CA PRO A 146 6.56 11.50 -2.09
C PRO A 146 6.37 12.21 -0.74
N TRP A 147 6.83 11.60 0.35
CA TRP A 147 6.76 12.22 1.68
C TRP A 147 7.65 13.46 1.84
N ILE A 148 8.80 13.52 1.15
CA ILE A 148 9.66 14.71 1.09
C ILE A 148 8.98 15.79 0.24
N TRP A 149 8.45 15.40 -0.92
CA TRP A 149 7.74 16.32 -1.80
C TRP A 149 6.55 17.00 -1.10
N ARG A 150 5.73 16.22 -0.37
CA ARG A 150 4.61 16.75 0.42
C ARG A 150 5.06 17.73 1.50
N HIS A 151 6.21 17.49 2.13
CA HIS A 151 6.75 18.39 3.15
C HIS A 151 7.06 19.76 2.59
N HIS A 152 7.57 19.84 1.37
CA HIS A 152 7.95 21.09 0.71
C HIS A 152 6.79 21.79 -0.03
N HIS A 153 5.64 21.16 -0.16
CA HIS A 153 4.49 21.70 -0.92
C HIS A 153 3.20 21.80 -0.08
N LYS A 154 3.36 21.98 1.23
CA LYS A 154 2.24 22.27 2.15
C LYS A 154 1.80 23.71 2.05
#